data_5b3159d29c27544359affcadeb157a3b
#
_entry.id   5b3159d29c27544359affcadeb157a3b
#
_cell.length_a   1.000
_cell.length_b   1.000
_cell.length_c   1.000
_cell.angle_alpha   90.00
_cell.angle_beta   90.00
_cell.angle_gamma   90.00
#
_symmetry.space_group_name_H-M   'P 1'
#
loop_
_entity.id
_entity.type
_entity.pdbx_description
1 polymer ?
#
loop_
_entity_poly.entity_id
_entity_poly.type
_entity_poly.pdbx_seq_one_letter_code
_entity_poly.pdbx_strand_id
1 'polypeptide(L)'
;MEQQVENGTQINKADISGNGLPKKPSNEATPPTKVTDAAPDTIKNEEKESTDRIRLYTETKTNSMSIFGMSIQGKGHISDNSPCQDYHQVEILDAEKNSWIVVVSDGAGSAQNSAEGSKTVCGSSIKYLKIAIEKLQWDNPKNLPDETLWNKIIREVIRLMQIDLNEKAKSMGCELRSLAATFIILYHTSEKSYFAHVGDGRAGIKTDDGWKAILTPHKGEEANQTVFISNEILNPADLKISGVSVPETLMIDKPISAFILMSDGCEDGLWIKNKKEDLPNGDFRYVALNQPFTPAIEKLIHVINDKRFENQKEDVLYQFMDRYNDNLKSENDDKTICFGTFSH
;
A
#
# COMPACT_ATOMS: atom_id res chain seq x y z
N MET A 1 56.09 37.65 -9.03
CA MET A 1 55.42 38.70 -8.25
C MET A 1 54.14 38.08 -7.77
N GLU A 2 54.16 37.30 -6.70
CA GLU A 2 54.01 37.61 -5.27
C GLU A 2 52.95 38.67 -5.01
N GLN A 3 51.83 38.25 -4.42
CA GLN A 3 51.47 38.65 -3.05
C GLN A 3 50.28 37.79 -2.55
N GLN A 4 50.58 37.06 -1.48
CA GLN A 4 49.63 36.50 -0.52
C GLN A 4 48.94 37.62 0.26
N VAL A 5 47.68 37.42 0.63
CA VAL A 5 47.10 37.96 1.87
C VAL A 5 46.28 36.89 2.57
N GLU A 6 46.83 36.38 3.64
CA GLU A 6 46.13 35.66 4.71
C GLU A 6 45.23 36.65 5.48
N ASN A 7 44.05 36.21 5.88
CA ASN A 7 43.39 36.74 7.07
C ASN A 7 42.66 35.61 7.80
N GLY A 8 43.31 35.17 8.86
CA GLY A 8 42.73 34.29 9.86
C GLY A 8 41.79 35.04 10.77
N THR A 9 40.66 34.46 11.06
CA THR A 9 39.78 34.87 12.17
C THR A 9 39.74 33.74 13.20
N GLN A 10 40.35 34.03 14.36
CA GLN A 10 40.29 33.19 15.56
C GLN A 10 38.86 33.20 16.11
N ILE A 11 38.32 32.03 16.38
CA ILE A 11 37.09 31.84 17.17
C ILE A 11 37.48 31.43 18.59
N ASN A 12 37.11 32.26 19.55
CA ASN A 12 37.29 32.09 20.98
C ASN A 12 36.48 30.91 21.50
N LYS A 13 37.15 30.07 22.29
CA LYS A 13 36.51 29.07 23.18
C LYS A 13 36.02 29.81 24.45
N ALA A 14 34.71 29.90 24.62
CA ALA A 14 34.10 29.96 25.96
C ALA A 14 32.60 29.64 25.87
N ASP A 15 32.14 28.86 26.85
CA ASP A 15 30.76 28.60 27.26
C ASP A 15 30.00 27.45 26.52
N ILE A 16 30.30 26.22 26.97
CA ILE A 16 29.37 25.10 26.91
C ILE A 16 29.04 24.69 28.35
N SER A 17 27.96 25.22 28.88
CA SER A 17 27.24 24.64 30.01
C SER A 17 25.74 24.86 29.78
N GLY A 18 25.04 23.81 29.40
CA GLY A 18 23.60 23.81 29.22
C GLY A 18 23.11 22.42 28.84
N ASN A 19 22.77 21.65 29.84
CA ASN A 19 22.11 20.33 29.73
C ASN A 19 20.83 20.43 28.91
N GLY A 20 20.74 19.64 27.84
CA GLY A 20 19.53 19.42 27.07
C GLY A 20 19.76 18.35 26.03
N LEU A 21 19.75 17.07 26.42
CA LEU A 21 19.65 15.96 25.49
C LEU A 21 18.33 16.06 24.72
N PRO A 22 18.32 15.99 23.38
CA PRO A 22 17.09 15.91 22.64
C PRO A 22 16.40 14.58 22.99
N LYS A 23 15.13 14.65 23.38
CA LYS A 23 14.26 13.49 23.55
C LYS A 23 14.22 12.73 22.23
N LYS A 24 14.63 11.45 22.25
CA LYS A 24 14.41 10.50 21.18
C LYS A 24 12.93 10.50 20.78
N PRO A 25 12.59 10.48 19.49
CA PRO A 25 11.23 10.17 19.07
C PRO A 25 10.91 8.74 19.51
N SER A 26 9.83 8.57 20.24
CA SER A 26 9.30 7.29 20.68
C SER A 26 8.53 6.63 19.55
N ASN A 27 9.24 6.00 18.62
CA ASN A 27 8.68 5.02 17.71
C ASN A 27 9.26 3.64 18.05
N GLU A 28 8.88 3.11 19.20
CA GLU A 28 8.98 1.69 19.48
C GLU A 28 7.85 0.99 18.74
N ALA A 29 8.11 0.57 17.49
CA ALA A 29 7.25 -0.41 16.84
C ALA A 29 7.38 -1.73 17.61
N THR A 30 6.43 -2.00 18.47
CA THR A 30 6.27 -3.29 19.13
C THR A 30 5.99 -4.36 18.07
N PRO A 31 6.63 -5.54 18.11
CA PRO A 31 6.23 -6.66 17.26
C PRO A 31 4.75 -6.97 17.54
N PRO A 32 3.99 -7.43 16.51
CA PRO A 32 2.58 -7.75 16.70
C PRO A 32 2.42 -8.67 17.91
N THR A 33 1.67 -8.21 18.87
CA THR A 33 1.40 -8.88 20.15
C THR A 33 0.83 -10.26 19.86
N LYS A 34 1.16 -11.24 20.71
CA LYS A 34 0.68 -12.61 20.62
C LYS A 34 -0.79 -12.64 20.20
N VAL A 35 -1.06 -13.33 19.10
CA VAL A 35 -2.41 -13.67 18.67
C VAL A 35 -3.09 -14.37 19.85
N THR A 36 -4.04 -13.70 20.45
CA THR A 36 -4.96 -14.38 21.36
C THR A 36 -5.83 -15.27 20.49
N ASP A 37 -5.84 -16.57 20.74
CA ASP A 37 -6.69 -17.57 20.08
C ASP A 37 -8.20 -17.36 20.35
N ALA A 38 -8.62 -16.17 20.63
CA ALA A 38 -10.02 -15.83 20.72
C ALA A 38 -10.61 -15.86 19.30
N ALA A 39 -11.21 -16.99 18.96
CA ALA A 39 -12.11 -17.09 17.84
C ALA A 39 -13.15 -15.95 17.96
N PRO A 40 -13.64 -15.37 16.84
CA PRO A 40 -14.76 -14.46 16.85
C PRO A 40 -16.07 -15.26 17.09
N ASP A 41 -16.10 -16.13 18.11
CA ASP A 41 -17.29 -16.87 18.47
C ASP A 41 -18.34 -16.04 19.20
N THR A 42 -18.02 -14.76 19.41
CA THR A 42 -18.98 -13.83 20.02
C THR A 42 -18.84 -12.48 19.33
N ILE A 43 -19.63 -12.27 18.29
CA ILE A 43 -20.05 -10.91 17.91
C ILE A 43 -20.93 -10.45 19.06
N LYS A 44 -20.31 -9.98 20.13
CA LYS A 44 -21.02 -9.27 21.19
C LYS A 44 -21.45 -7.94 20.58
N ASN A 45 -22.76 -7.70 20.62
CA ASN A 45 -23.36 -6.38 20.44
C ASN A 45 -22.82 -5.43 21.52
N GLU A 46 -21.58 -4.99 21.37
CA GLU A 46 -21.00 -3.94 22.19
C GLU A 46 -21.11 -2.65 21.40
N GLU A 47 -21.92 -1.75 21.96
CA GLU A 47 -22.12 -0.34 21.67
C GLU A 47 -22.07 0.07 20.19
N LYS A 48 -23.18 0.59 19.70
CA LYS A 48 -23.29 1.38 18.47
C LYS A 48 -22.34 2.57 18.55
N GLU A 49 -21.05 2.33 18.34
CA GLU A 49 -20.12 3.38 17.91
C GLU A 49 -20.50 3.76 16.49
N SER A 50 -20.68 5.04 16.27
CA SER A 50 -21.22 5.75 15.13
C SER A 50 -21.20 4.96 13.79
N THR A 51 -22.39 4.69 13.29
CA THR A 51 -22.66 4.02 12.01
C THR A 51 -22.30 4.86 10.77
N ASP A 52 -21.62 5.99 10.94
CA ASP A 52 -21.38 6.99 9.89
C ASP A 52 -19.94 6.98 9.33
N ARG A 53 -19.13 5.96 9.67
CA ARG A 53 -17.79 5.85 9.14
C ARG A 53 -17.83 5.50 7.65
N ILE A 54 -17.17 6.32 6.84
CA ILE A 54 -17.07 6.10 5.39
C ILE A 54 -16.33 4.80 5.14
N ARG A 55 -16.94 3.90 4.36
CA ARG A 55 -16.35 2.65 3.92
C ARG A 55 -16.74 2.36 2.47
N LEU A 56 -15.77 1.84 1.73
CA LEU A 56 -15.96 1.33 0.39
C LEU A 56 -15.70 -0.18 0.41
N TYR A 57 -16.70 -0.99 0.07
CA TYR A 57 -16.58 -2.44 -0.01
C TYR A 57 -16.72 -2.91 -1.46
N THR A 58 -15.92 -3.89 -1.81
CA THR A 58 -16.01 -4.58 -3.11
C THR A 58 -15.92 -6.09 -2.87
N GLU A 59 -16.87 -6.85 -3.46
CA GLU A 59 -16.79 -8.29 -3.61
C GLU A 59 -17.05 -8.63 -5.08
N THR A 60 -16.16 -9.39 -5.68
CA THR A 60 -16.31 -9.87 -7.05
C THR A 60 -15.72 -11.25 -7.22
N LYS A 61 -16.12 -11.95 -8.28
CA LYS A 61 -15.69 -13.33 -8.53
C LYS A 61 -15.38 -13.54 -10.00
N THR A 62 -14.35 -14.34 -10.24
CA THR A 62 -14.16 -15.04 -11.53
C THR A 62 -14.53 -16.52 -11.36
N ASN A 63 -14.34 -17.32 -12.39
CA ASN A 63 -14.60 -18.77 -12.29
C ASN A 63 -13.69 -19.48 -11.28
N SER A 64 -12.54 -18.91 -10.97
CA SER A 64 -11.51 -19.54 -10.13
C SER A 64 -11.09 -18.73 -8.91
N MET A 65 -11.52 -17.45 -8.78
CA MET A 65 -11.07 -16.59 -7.69
C MET A 65 -12.21 -15.75 -7.13
N SER A 66 -12.21 -15.58 -5.80
CA SER A 66 -13.00 -14.55 -5.12
C SER A 66 -12.07 -13.41 -4.73
N ILE A 67 -12.45 -12.18 -5.04
CA ILE A 67 -11.68 -10.95 -4.78
C ILE A 67 -12.50 -10.04 -3.87
N PHE A 68 -11.88 -9.56 -2.81
CA PHE A 68 -12.46 -8.66 -1.82
C PHE A 68 -11.62 -7.40 -1.71
N GLY A 69 -12.28 -6.28 -1.53
CA GLY A 69 -11.65 -5.01 -1.27
C GLY A 69 -12.41 -4.23 -0.20
N MET A 70 -11.69 -3.51 0.65
CA MET A 70 -12.28 -2.57 1.59
C MET A 70 -11.34 -1.41 1.86
N SER A 71 -11.90 -0.19 1.79
CA SER A 71 -11.27 1.03 2.28
C SER A 71 -12.13 1.58 3.41
N ILE A 72 -11.55 1.87 4.57
CA ILE A 72 -12.25 2.45 5.72
C ILE A 72 -11.57 3.71 6.19
N GLN A 73 -12.37 4.72 6.50
CA GLN A 73 -11.89 5.99 7.04
C GLN A 73 -11.21 5.80 8.38
N GLY A 74 -10.03 6.38 8.55
CA GLY A 74 -9.24 6.37 9.77
C GLY A 74 -9.87 7.15 10.92
N LYS A 75 -9.54 6.81 12.16
CA LYS A 75 -10.05 7.50 13.34
C LYS A 75 -9.58 8.96 13.40
N GLY A 76 -8.36 9.22 12.94
CA GLY A 76 -7.83 10.57 12.79
C GLY A 76 -8.69 11.40 11.84
N HIS A 77 -9.00 10.87 10.66
CA HIS A 77 -9.82 11.56 9.67
C HIS A 77 -11.28 11.76 10.11
N ILE A 78 -11.83 10.82 10.90
CA ILE A 78 -13.15 11.04 11.52
C ILE A 78 -13.10 12.22 12.49
N SER A 79 -12.07 12.30 13.36
CA SER A 79 -11.94 13.38 14.35
C SER A 79 -11.76 14.74 13.70
N ASP A 80 -11.08 14.80 12.58
CA ASP A 80 -10.80 16.03 11.83
C ASP A 80 -11.86 16.36 10.78
N ASN A 81 -12.91 15.52 10.68
CA ASN A 81 -13.97 15.63 9.67
C ASN A 81 -13.42 15.62 8.23
N SER A 82 -12.34 14.88 8.00
CA SER A 82 -11.70 14.68 6.68
C SER A 82 -12.27 13.43 6.00
N PRO A 83 -12.38 13.38 4.67
CA PRO A 83 -12.85 12.18 3.97
C PRO A 83 -11.86 11.02 4.14
N CYS A 84 -12.30 9.80 3.81
CA CYS A 84 -11.37 8.69 3.55
C CYS A 84 -10.51 9.06 2.33
N GLN A 85 -9.20 9.09 2.50
CA GLN A 85 -8.21 9.46 1.47
C GLN A 85 -7.72 8.24 0.69
N ASP A 86 -7.93 7.05 1.23
CA ASP A 86 -7.67 5.78 0.58
C ASP A 86 -8.75 5.41 -0.43
N TYR A 87 -8.34 4.76 -1.50
CA TYR A 87 -9.24 4.21 -2.49
C TYR A 87 -8.73 2.90 -3.06
N HIS A 88 -9.66 2.00 -3.41
CA HIS A 88 -9.34 0.80 -4.19
C HIS A 88 -10.34 0.63 -5.32
N GLN A 89 -9.94 -0.10 -6.33
CA GLN A 89 -10.81 -0.48 -7.43
C GLN A 89 -10.44 -1.86 -7.97
N VAL A 90 -11.46 -2.64 -8.30
CA VAL A 90 -11.33 -3.96 -8.93
C VAL A 90 -12.07 -3.94 -10.26
N GLU A 91 -11.45 -4.46 -11.29
CA GLU A 91 -12.03 -4.58 -12.63
C GLU A 91 -11.85 -6.00 -13.16
N ILE A 92 -12.95 -6.70 -13.43
CA ILE A 92 -12.91 -7.99 -14.10
C ILE A 92 -12.89 -7.73 -15.61
N LEU A 93 -11.85 -8.18 -16.28
CA LEU A 93 -11.68 -8.07 -17.73
C LEU A 93 -12.34 -9.26 -18.46
N ASP A 94 -12.08 -10.46 -17.96
CA ASP A 94 -12.65 -11.70 -18.48
C ASP A 94 -12.71 -12.73 -17.33
N ALA A 95 -13.93 -13.01 -16.86
CA ALA A 95 -14.13 -13.93 -15.74
C ALA A 95 -13.80 -15.39 -16.09
N GLU A 96 -14.00 -15.79 -17.35
CA GLU A 96 -13.74 -17.17 -17.81
C GLU A 96 -12.23 -17.41 -17.94
N LYS A 97 -11.49 -16.40 -18.43
CA LYS A 97 -10.02 -16.45 -18.54
C LYS A 97 -9.30 -16.06 -17.26
N ASN A 98 -10.05 -15.80 -16.17
CA ASN A 98 -9.50 -15.33 -14.91
C ASN A 98 -8.56 -14.10 -15.08
N SER A 99 -9.02 -13.13 -15.90
CA SER A 99 -8.28 -11.88 -16.19
C SER A 99 -8.93 -10.70 -15.49
N TRP A 100 -8.15 -9.99 -14.68
CA TRP A 100 -8.64 -8.89 -13.84
C TRP A 100 -7.53 -7.94 -13.42
N ILE A 101 -7.93 -6.75 -12.95
CA ILE A 101 -7.06 -5.72 -12.42
C ILE A 101 -7.53 -5.34 -11.01
N VAL A 102 -6.60 -5.19 -10.08
CA VAL A 102 -6.83 -4.62 -8.74
C VAL A 102 -5.88 -3.46 -8.54
N VAL A 103 -6.40 -2.36 -8.03
CA VAL A 103 -5.63 -1.15 -7.71
C VAL A 103 -5.93 -0.72 -6.28
N VAL A 104 -4.89 -0.34 -5.56
CA VAL A 104 -4.94 0.30 -4.24
C VAL A 104 -4.15 1.61 -4.34
N SER A 105 -4.71 2.67 -3.81
CA SER A 105 -4.08 3.99 -3.73
C SER A 105 -4.41 4.64 -2.40
N ASP A 106 -3.36 5.12 -1.75
CA ASP A 106 -3.39 5.85 -0.49
C ASP A 106 -3.13 7.32 -0.79
N GLY A 107 -4.00 8.17 -0.32
CA GLY A 107 -3.90 9.62 -0.47
C GLY A 107 -3.09 10.24 0.64
N ALA A 108 -2.07 11.03 0.31
CA ALA A 108 -1.18 11.65 1.30
C ALA A 108 -1.95 12.44 2.36
N GLY A 109 -1.82 12.08 3.64
CA GLY A 109 -2.49 12.73 4.76
C GLY A 109 -2.25 14.24 4.88
N SER A 110 -1.12 14.73 4.36
CA SER A 110 -0.80 16.16 4.31
C SER A 110 -1.40 16.91 3.11
N ALA A 111 -2.03 16.22 2.15
CA ALA A 111 -2.55 16.80 0.92
C ALA A 111 -4.07 16.98 1.01
N GLN A 112 -4.52 18.21 0.84
CA GLN A 112 -5.92 18.61 1.10
C GLN A 112 -6.97 17.87 0.26
N ASN A 113 -6.62 17.44 -0.94
CA ASN A 113 -7.52 16.79 -1.90
C ASN A 113 -7.07 15.37 -2.26
N SER A 114 -6.31 14.73 -1.39
CA SER A 114 -5.72 13.41 -1.63
C SER A 114 -6.76 12.31 -1.87
N ALA A 115 -7.95 12.40 -1.27
CA ALA A 115 -9.07 11.51 -1.56
C ALA A 115 -9.48 11.53 -3.05
N GLU A 116 -9.50 12.71 -3.68
CA GLU A 116 -9.73 12.81 -5.12
C GLU A 116 -8.50 12.36 -5.92
N GLY A 117 -7.30 12.50 -5.34
CA GLY A 117 -6.06 12.00 -5.90
C GLY A 117 -6.05 10.48 -6.00
N SER A 118 -6.26 9.77 -4.91
CA SER A 118 -6.29 8.30 -4.85
C SER A 118 -7.37 7.71 -5.76
N LYS A 119 -8.57 8.33 -5.78
CA LYS A 119 -9.65 7.94 -6.67
C LYS A 119 -9.29 8.13 -8.14
N THR A 120 -8.64 9.26 -8.49
CA THR A 120 -8.18 9.54 -9.86
C THR A 120 -7.09 8.54 -10.27
N VAL A 121 -6.13 8.25 -9.39
CA VAL A 121 -5.08 7.25 -9.63
C VAL A 121 -5.68 5.88 -9.95
N CYS A 122 -6.62 5.38 -9.14
CA CYS A 122 -7.27 4.09 -9.38
C CYS A 122 -8.02 4.06 -10.72
N GLY A 123 -8.88 5.04 -10.97
CA GLY A 123 -9.68 5.09 -12.22
C GLY A 123 -8.81 5.23 -13.47
N SER A 124 -7.83 6.13 -13.45
CA SER A 124 -6.95 6.39 -14.60
C SER A 124 -6.03 5.19 -14.90
N SER A 125 -5.49 4.54 -13.87
CA SER A 125 -4.63 3.37 -14.06
C SER A 125 -5.37 2.21 -14.74
N ILE A 126 -6.58 1.90 -14.29
CA ILE A 126 -7.42 0.87 -14.93
C ILE A 126 -7.76 1.27 -16.36
N LYS A 127 -8.21 2.52 -16.59
CA LYS A 127 -8.55 3.05 -17.91
C LYS A 127 -7.40 2.85 -18.91
N TYR A 128 -6.19 3.30 -18.54
CA TYR A 128 -5.06 3.26 -19.47
C TYR A 128 -4.46 1.87 -19.63
N LEU A 129 -4.48 1.05 -18.58
CA LEU A 129 -4.06 -0.34 -18.70
C LEU A 129 -5.02 -1.14 -19.58
N LYS A 130 -6.33 -0.94 -19.47
CA LYS A 130 -7.32 -1.59 -20.37
C LYS A 130 -7.05 -1.22 -21.84
N ILE A 131 -6.76 0.05 -22.14
CA ILE A 131 -6.40 0.49 -23.49
C ILE A 131 -5.12 -0.22 -23.98
N ALA A 132 -4.12 -0.41 -23.12
CA ALA A 132 -2.91 -1.12 -23.48
C ALA A 132 -3.17 -2.62 -23.73
N ILE A 133 -3.95 -3.28 -22.85
CA ILE A 133 -4.36 -4.69 -22.98
C ILE A 133 -5.06 -4.92 -24.32
N GLU A 134 -6.03 -4.06 -24.67
CA GLU A 134 -6.78 -4.15 -25.92
C GLU A 134 -5.88 -3.93 -27.15
N LYS A 135 -5.10 -2.85 -27.17
CA LYS A 135 -4.24 -2.49 -28.30
C LYS A 135 -3.13 -3.51 -28.54
N LEU A 136 -2.58 -4.11 -27.49
CA LEU A 136 -1.49 -5.08 -27.55
C LEU A 136 -1.97 -6.52 -27.55
N GLN A 137 -3.32 -6.72 -27.53
CA GLN A 137 -3.99 -8.03 -27.57
C GLN A 137 -3.50 -8.97 -26.47
N TRP A 138 -3.39 -8.47 -25.23
CA TRP A 138 -2.94 -9.27 -24.09
C TRP A 138 -3.99 -10.27 -23.57
N ASP A 139 -5.19 -10.27 -24.14
CA ASP A 139 -6.18 -11.33 -24.01
C ASP A 139 -5.72 -12.65 -24.67
N ASN A 140 -4.70 -12.58 -25.55
CA ASN A 140 -4.01 -13.73 -26.10
C ASN A 140 -2.74 -13.98 -25.28
N PRO A 141 -2.59 -15.17 -24.64
CA PRO A 141 -1.42 -15.49 -23.81
C PRO A 141 -0.07 -15.34 -24.51
N LYS A 142 -0.03 -15.50 -25.85
CA LYS A 142 1.19 -15.34 -26.64
C LYS A 142 1.69 -13.90 -26.74
N ASN A 143 0.80 -12.95 -26.50
CA ASN A 143 1.10 -11.52 -26.58
C ASN A 143 1.36 -10.89 -25.22
N LEU A 144 1.26 -11.67 -24.14
CA LEU A 144 1.50 -11.17 -22.79
C LEU A 144 2.90 -10.52 -22.68
N PRO A 145 3.04 -9.38 -21.99
CA PRO A 145 4.29 -8.67 -21.92
C PRO A 145 5.37 -9.47 -21.18
N ASP A 146 6.60 -9.28 -21.59
CA ASP A 146 7.75 -9.55 -20.74
C ASP A 146 7.95 -8.43 -19.71
N GLU A 147 8.89 -8.59 -18.81
CA GLU A 147 9.17 -7.62 -17.74
C GLU A 147 9.58 -6.24 -18.31
N THR A 148 10.32 -6.22 -19.41
CA THR A 148 10.77 -4.97 -20.06
C THR A 148 9.60 -4.20 -20.66
N LEU A 149 8.71 -4.89 -21.36
CA LEU A 149 7.51 -4.27 -21.94
C LEU A 149 6.54 -3.85 -20.84
N TRP A 150 6.36 -4.66 -19.79
CA TRP A 150 5.54 -4.31 -18.64
C TRP A 150 6.01 -3.00 -17.99
N ASN A 151 7.32 -2.87 -17.73
CA ASN A 151 7.88 -1.63 -17.17
C ASN A 151 7.63 -0.41 -18.07
N LYS A 152 7.82 -0.55 -19.39
CA LYS A 152 7.54 0.54 -20.35
C LYS A 152 6.07 0.97 -20.33
N ILE A 153 5.15 0.00 -20.30
CA ILE A 153 3.71 0.28 -20.29
C ILE A 153 3.32 0.95 -18.97
N ILE A 154 3.83 0.48 -17.83
CA ILE A 154 3.54 1.11 -16.53
C ILE A 154 4.05 2.56 -16.49
N ARG A 155 5.24 2.84 -17.00
CA ARG A 155 5.74 4.23 -17.09
C ARG A 155 4.83 5.12 -17.94
N GLU A 156 4.28 4.58 -19.04
CA GLU A 156 3.32 5.33 -19.86
C GLU A 156 1.97 5.49 -19.16
N VAL A 157 1.49 4.47 -18.47
CA VAL A 157 0.27 4.55 -17.63
C VAL A 157 0.43 5.64 -16.57
N ILE A 158 1.57 5.69 -15.86
CA ILE A 158 1.87 6.72 -14.86
C ILE A 158 1.91 8.11 -15.51
N ARG A 159 2.54 8.27 -16.66
CA ARG A 159 2.57 9.55 -17.39
C ARG A 159 1.16 10.04 -17.72
N LEU A 160 0.29 9.13 -18.15
CA LEU A 160 -1.10 9.45 -18.45
C LEU A 160 -1.93 9.73 -17.19
N MET A 161 -1.69 9.01 -16.08
CA MET A 161 -2.29 9.34 -14.78
C MET A 161 -1.88 10.74 -14.32
N GLN A 162 -0.62 11.14 -14.49
CA GLN A 162 -0.15 12.48 -14.14
C GLN A 162 -0.87 13.58 -14.97
N ILE A 163 -1.21 13.29 -16.23
CA ILE A 163 -2.03 14.20 -17.06
C ILE A 163 -3.44 14.31 -16.46
N ASP A 164 -4.11 13.17 -16.17
CA ASP A 164 -5.45 13.18 -15.59
C ASP A 164 -5.48 13.89 -14.21
N LEU A 165 -4.45 13.69 -13.37
CA LEU A 165 -4.30 14.40 -12.10
C LEU A 165 -4.12 15.92 -12.30
N ASN A 166 -3.34 16.35 -13.29
CA ASN A 166 -3.20 17.77 -13.63
C ASN A 166 -4.52 18.39 -14.12
N GLU A 167 -5.27 17.66 -14.95
CA GLU A 167 -6.60 18.10 -15.42
C GLU A 167 -7.58 18.19 -14.24
N LYS A 168 -7.55 17.20 -13.34
CA LYS A 168 -8.36 17.20 -12.11
C LYS A 168 -8.01 18.39 -11.23
N ALA A 169 -6.73 18.66 -10.97
CA ALA A 169 -6.26 19.80 -10.19
C ALA A 169 -6.76 21.13 -10.80
N LYS A 170 -6.63 21.30 -12.11
CA LYS A 170 -7.16 22.49 -12.83
C LYS A 170 -8.67 22.62 -12.66
N SER A 171 -9.42 21.52 -12.80
CA SER A 171 -10.89 21.55 -12.67
C SER A 171 -11.35 21.89 -11.25
N MET A 172 -10.55 21.54 -10.25
CA MET A 172 -10.81 21.86 -8.84
C MET A 172 -10.22 23.21 -8.40
N GLY A 173 -9.44 23.88 -9.25
CA GLY A 173 -8.75 25.12 -8.90
C GLY A 173 -7.68 24.95 -7.83
N CYS A 174 -7.04 23.80 -7.76
CA CYS A 174 -6.02 23.47 -6.76
C CYS A 174 -4.67 23.11 -7.42
N GLU A 175 -3.63 22.98 -6.61
CA GLU A 175 -2.31 22.55 -7.07
C GLU A 175 -2.25 21.03 -7.20
N LEU A 176 -1.44 20.52 -8.15
CA LEU A 176 -1.24 19.09 -8.35
C LEU A 176 -0.80 18.36 -7.07
N ARG A 177 0.08 18.97 -6.27
CA ARG A 177 0.55 18.37 -5.02
C ARG A 177 -0.55 18.11 -3.99
N SER A 178 -1.69 18.81 -4.08
CA SER A 178 -2.83 18.57 -3.20
C SER A 178 -3.58 17.27 -3.52
N LEU A 179 -3.30 16.64 -4.66
CA LEU A 179 -3.81 15.35 -5.11
C LEU A 179 -2.77 14.23 -4.94
N ALA A 180 -1.79 14.41 -4.05
CA ALA A 180 -0.72 13.43 -3.85
C ALA A 180 -1.31 12.09 -3.39
N ALA A 181 -0.94 11.02 -4.09
CA ALA A 181 -1.40 9.66 -3.79
C ALA A 181 -0.38 8.62 -4.24
N THR A 182 -0.39 7.47 -3.55
CA THR A 182 0.39 6.28 -3.90
C THR A 182 -0.28 5.47 -4.99
N PHE A 183 0.36 4.38 -5.40
CA PHE A 183 -0.15 3.51 -6.46
C PHE A 183 0.36 2.09 -6.30
N ILE A 184 -0.53 1.13 -6.21
CA ILE A 184 -0.24 -0.30 -6.34
C ILE A 184 -1.23 -0.88 -7.33
N ILE A 185 -0.75 -1.60 -8.34
CA ILE A 185 -1.58 -2.31 -9.30
C ILE A 185 -1.16 -3.76 -9.42
N LEU A 186 -2.15 -4.64 -9.53
CA LEU A 186 -2.01 -6.03 -9.93
C LEU A 186 -2.89 -6.28 -11.14
N TYR A 187 -2.26 -6.66 -12.26
CA TYR A 187 -2.92 -7.24 -13.42
C TYR A 187 -2.66 -8.74 -13.43
N HIS A 188 -3.72 -9.53 -13.41
CA HIS A 188 -3.64 -10.99 -13.40
C HIS A 188 -4.30 -11.60 -14.64
N THR A 189 -3.70 -12.67 -15.11
CA THR A 189 -4.21 -13.57 -16.15
C THR A 189 -4.03 -15.01 -15.70
N SER A 190 -4.66 -15.97 -16.37
CA SER A 190 -4.42 -17.41 -16.09
C SER A 190 -2.95 -17.83 -16.14
N GLU A 191 -2.11 -17.08 -16.88
CA GLU A 191 -0.71 -17.44 -17.12
C GLU A 191 0.26 -16.70 -16.20
N LYS A 192 0.01 -15.41 -15.93
CA LYS A 192 0.96 -14.53 -15.26
C LYS A 192 0.27 -13.48 -14.40
N SER A 193 0.99 -13.03 -13.40
CA SER A 193 0.62 -11.86 -12.57
C SER A 193 1.64 -10.75 -12.73
N TYR A 194 1.17 -9.52 -12.91
CA TYR A 194 1.98 -8.34 -13.15
C TYR A 194 1.70 -7.31 -12.07
N PHE A 195 2.75 -6.87 -11.39
CA PHE A 195 2.66 -5.88 -10.33
C PHE A 195 3.42 -4.63 -10.70
N ALA A 196 2.93 -3.50 -10.23
CA ALA A 196 3.70 -2.26 -10.21
C ALA A 196 3.28 -1.40 -9.02
N HIS A 197 4.21 -0.59 -8.51
CA HIS A 197 3.85 0.35 -7.48
C HIS A 197 4.76 1.59 -7.41
N VAL A 198 4.20 2.63 -6.77
CA VAL A 198 4.86 3.84 -6.30
C VAL A 198 4.28 4.17 -4.94
N GLY A 199 5.11 4.26 -3.92
CA GLY A 199 4.68 4.55 -2.55
C GLY A 199 5.17 3.54 -1.54
N ASP A 200 4.57 3.50 -0.37
CA ASP A 200 4.99 2.70 0.77
C ASP A 200 3.98 1.62 1.21
N GLY A 201 2.89 1.44 0.47
CA GLY A 201 1.98 0.34 0.66
C GLY A 201 2.65 -1.04 0.47
N ARG A 202 1.92 -2.11 0.72
CA ARG A 202 2.43 -3.47 0.73
C ARG A 202 1.71 -4.36 -0.26
N ALA A 203 2.45 -5.33 -0.80
CA ALA A 203 1.87 -6.40 -1.60
C ALA A 203 2.53 -7.73 -1.29
N GLY A 204 1.71 -8.76 -1.21
CA GLY A 204 2.13 -10.14 -0.99
C GLY A 204 1.37 -11.12 -1.84
N ILE A 205 2.01 -12.25 -2.09
CA ILE A 205 1.40 -13.39 -2.77
C ILE A 205 1.60 -14.66 -1.95
N LYS A 206 0.69 -15.60 -2.12
CA LYS A 206 0.81 -16.97 -1.60
C LYS A 206 1.11 -17.92 -2.76
N THR A 207 2.16 -18.68 -2.58
CA THR A 207 2.55 -19.79 -3.48
C THR A 207 2.62 -21.08 -2.66
N ASP A 208 3.05 -22.18 -3.25
CA ASP A 208 3.30 -23.44 -2.53
C ASP A 208 4.33 -23.28 -1.40
N ASP A 209 5.25 -22.31 -1.52
CA ASP A 209 6.24 -22.00 -0.48
C ASP A 209 5.69 -21.10 0.66
N GLY A 210 4.41 -20.72 0.62
CA GLY A 210 3.77 -19.83 1.56
C GLY A 210 3.72 -18.36 1.11
N TRP A 211 3.42 -17.45 2.05
CA TRP A 211 3.32 -16.02 1.79
C TRP A 211 4.68 -15.37 1.61
N LYS A 212 4.79 -14.49 0.62
CA LYS A 212 5.99 -13.69 0.33
C LYS A 212 5.62 -12.24 0.03
N ALA A 213 6.39 -11.30 0.56
CA ALA A 213 6.35 -9.91 0.11
C ALA A 213 6.94 -9.83 -1.30
N ILE A 214 6.37 -8.97 -2.14
CA ILE A 214 6.77 -8.85 -3.54
C ILE A 214 7.13 -7.42 -3.94
N LEU A 215 6.79 -6.43 -3.16
CA LEU A 215 7.12 -5.03 -3.41
C LEU A 215 7.95 -4.47 -2.26
N THR A 216 8.84 -3.51 -2.58
CA THR A 216 9.68 -2.81 -1.62
C THR A 216 9.14 -1.40 -1.41
N PRO A 217 8.75 -1.01 -0.20
CA PRO A 217 8.23 0.33 0.05
C PRO A 217 9.20 1.44 -0.36
N HIS A 218 8.74 2.41 -1.11
CA HIS A 218 9.51 3.60 -1.50
C HIS A 218 9.49 4.62 -0.35
N LYS A 219 10.31 4.39 0.67
CA LYS A 219 10.51 5.34 1.77
C LYS A 219 11.74 6.19 1.46
N GLY A 220 11.58 7.53 1.45
CA GLY A 220 12.67 8.47 1.28
C GLY A 220 13.73 8.40 2.39
N GLU A 221 14.77 9.23 2.30
CA GLU A 221 15.86 9.28 3.29
C GLU A 221 15.38 9.74 4.68
N GLU A 222 14.32 10.55 4.75
CA GLU A 222 13.65 10.92 5.99
C GLU A 222 12.51 9.94 6.28
N ALA A 223 12.34 9.58 7.55
CA ALA A 223 11.46 8.49 8.00
C ALA A 223 9.97 8.60 7.59
N ASN A 224 9.53 9.76 7.08
CA ASN A 224 8.15 10.05 6.69
C ASN A 224 8.02 10.55 5.24
N GLN A 225 9.03 10.34 4.39
CA GLN A 225 8.94 10.73 2.98
C GLN A 225 8.47 9.57 2.13
N THR A 226 7.19 9.57 1.80
CA THR A 226 6.61 8.68 0.78
C THR A 226 6.70 9.32 -0.60
N VAL A 227 6.83 8.51 -1.63
CA VAL A 227 6.82 8.94 -3.03
C VAL A 227 5.41 8.82 -3.58
N PHE A 228 4.93 9.85 -4.25
CA PHE A 228 3.59 9.93 -4.79
C PHE A 228 3.58 10.04 -6.31
N ILE A 229 2.48 9.65 -6.96
CA ILE A 229 2.31 9.77 -8.41
C ILE A 229 2.37 11.22 -8.90
N SER A 230 2.01 12.19 -8.07
CA SER A 230 2.12 13.62 -8.39
C SER A 230 3.57 14.14 -8.46
N ASN A 231 4.56 13.38 -7.97
CA ASN A 231 5.97 13.75 -8.04
C ASN A 231 6.56 13.54 -9.44
N GLU A 232 7.71 14.15 -9.71
CA GLU A 232 8.49 13.93 -10.93
C GLU A 232 9.23 12.58 -10.90
N ILE A 233 8.50 11.47 -10.75
CA ILE A 233 9.05 10.13 -10.56
C ILE A 233 9.56 9.45 -11.84
N LEU A 234 9.20 9.98 -13.00
CA LEU A 234 9.66 9.43 -14.29
C LEU A 234 10.95 10.09 -14.77
N ASN A 235 11.44 11.09 -14.05
CA ASN A 235 12.65 11.83 -14.36
C ASN A 235 13.51 11.98 -13.07
N PRO A 236 14.71 11.40 -13.00
CA PRO A 236 15.38 10.60 -14.04
C PRO A 236 14.74 9.22 -14.24
N ALA A 237 14.95 8.64 -15.42
CA ALA A 237 14.37 7.34 -15.78
C ALA A 237 14.87 6.17 -14.90
N ASP A 238 15.98 6.35 -14.20
CA ASP A 238 16.64 5.41 -13.30
C ASP A 238 16.52 5.77 -11.81
N LEU A 239 15.53 6.59 -11.46
CA LEU A 239 15.26 6.92 -10.06
C LEU A 239 15.13 5.65 -9.23
N LYS A 240 15.90 5.58 -8.13
CA LYS A 240 15.83 4.49 -7.14
C LYS A 240 15.59 5.05 -5.75
N ILE A 241 14.70 4.39 -5.01
CA ILE A 241 14.40 4.69 -3.61
C ILE A 241 14.36 3.37 -2.87
N SER A 242 14.93 3.32 -1.68
CA SER A 242 15.08 2.06 -0.91
C SER A 242 15.80 0.95 -1.70
N GLY A 243 16.65 1.33 -2.67
CA GLY A 243 17.41 0.40 -3.50
C GLY A 243 16.67 -0.17 -4.71
N VAL A 244 15.38 0.13 -4.89
CA VAL A 244 14.57 -0.34 -6.03
C VAL A 244 14.18 0.81 -6.95
N SER A 245 13.85 0.47 -8.21
CA SER A 245 13.43 1.46 -9.22
C SER A 245 12.07 2.05 -8.88
N VAL A 246 11.84 3.30 -9.27
CA VAL A 246 10.53 3.97 -9.19
C VAL A 246 10.05 4.27 -10.61
N PRO A 247 8.92 3.70 -11.05
CA PRO A 247 8.12 2.67 -10.39
C PRO A 247 8.88 1.33 -10.25
N GLU A 248 8.62 0.58 -9.19
CA GLU A 248 8.99 -0.83 -9.13
C GLU A 248 7.97 -1.65 -9.92
N THR A 249 8.45 -2.55 -10.77
CA THR A 249 7.60 -3.44 -11.58
C THR A 249 8.09 -4.87 -11.45
N LEU A 250 7.16 -5.82 -11.41
CA LEU A 250 7.46 -7.23 -11.26
C LEU A 250 6.50 -8.07 -12.10
N MET A 251 7.01 -9.12 -12.70
CA MET A 251 6.25 -10.17 -13.36
C MET A 251 6.46 -11.50 -12.62
N ILE A 252 5.36 -12.20 -12.37
CA ILE A 252 5.36 -13.53 -11.76
C ILE A 252 4.74 -14.50 -12.76
N ASP A 253 5.51 -15.46 -13.19
CA ASP A 253 5.13 -16.51 -14.14
C ASP A 253 4.79 -17.85 -13.48
N LYS A 254 4.63 -17.83 -12.14
CA LYS A 254 4.24 -19.00 -11.33
C LYS A 254 2.81 -18.84 -10.87
N PRO A 255 2.09 -19.97 -10.69
CA PRO A 255 0.77 -19.94 -10.08
C PRO A 255 0.82 -19.30 -8.68
N ILE A 256 -0.15 -18.44 -8.39
CA ILE A 256 -0.40 -17.91 -7.07
C ILE A 256 -1.72 -18.44 -6.55
N SER A 257 -1.80 -18.80 -5.28
CA SER A 257 -3.03 -19.30 -4.65
C SER A 257 -3.82 -18.20 -3.91
N ALA A 258 -3.16 -17.09 -3.60
CA ALA A 258 -3.78 -15.90 -3.04
C ALA A 258 -2.88 -14.68 -3.25
N PHE A 259 -3.47 -13.50 -3.13
CA PHE A 259 -2.74 -12.23 -3.10
C PHE A 259 -3.31 -11.30 -2.04
N ILE A 260 -2.53 -10.29 -1.65
CA ILE A 260 -2.94 -9.19 -0.80
C ILE A 260 -2.22 -7.91 -1.23
N LEU A 261 -2.98 -6.83 -1.38
CA LEU A 261 -2.50 -5.45 -1.57
C LEU A 261 -3.06 -4.59 -0.45
N MET A 262 -2.29 -3.66 0.09
CA MET A 262 -2.77 -2.80 1.17
C MET A 262 -2.05 -1.44 1.21
N SER A 263 -2.75 -0.42 1.74
CA SER A 263 -2.13 0.83 2.19
C SER A 263 -1.32 0.61 3.48
N ASP A 264 -0.52 1.58 3.84
CA ASP A 264 0.33 1.50 5.04
C ASP A 264 -0.48 1.47 6.34
N GLY A 265 -1.69 2.05 6.40
CA GLY A 265 -2.60 1.96 7.54
C GLY A 265 -2.99 0.53 7.94
N CYS A 266 -2.74 -0.47 7.09
CA CYS A 266 -2.91 -1.89 7.43
C CYS A 266 -1.60 -2.58 7.85
N GLU A 267 -0.43 -1.94 7.64
CA GLU A 267 0.86 -2.64 7.74
C GLU A 267 1.18 -3.12 9.16
N ASP A 268 0.87 -2.35 10.18
CA ASP A 268 1.20 -2.70 11.58
C ASP A 268 0.43 -3.92 12.09
N GLY A 269 -0.72 -4.20 11.51
CA GLY A 269 -1.53 -5.37 11.87
C GLY A 269 -1.29 -6.61 11.02
N LEU A 270 -0.82 -6.42 9.78
CA LEU A 270 -0.76 -7.48 8.77
C LEU A 270 0.64 -7.72 8.19
N TRP A 271 1.65 -6.94 8.64
CA TRP A 271 3.02 -7.02 8.13
C TRP A 271 4.07 -6.99 9.22
N ILE A 272 5.18 -7.66 9.03
CA ILE A 272 6.35 -7.65 9.91
C ILE A 272 7.40 -6.73 9.27
N LYS A 273 7.59 -5.55 9.86
CA LYS A 273 8.51 -4.50 9.35
C LYS A 273 9.92 -4.63 9.93
N ASN A 274 10.05 -5.26 11.07
CA ASN A 274 11.34 -5.46 11.74
C ASN A 274 11.32 -6.70 12.64
N LYS A 275 12.51 -7.17 12.98
CA LYS A 275 12.72 -8.25 13.94
C LYS A 275 13.77 -7.81 14.96
N LYS A 276 13.47 -8.02 16.22
CA LYS A 276 14.46 -7.86 17.30
C LYS A 276 15.47 -9.00 17.23
N GLU A 277 16.75 -8.66 17.19
CA GLU A 277 17.87 -9.59 17.29
C GLU A 277 18.67 -9.28 18.56
N ASP A 278 18.81 -10.27 19.44
CA ASP A 278 19.65 -10.15 20.62
C ASP A 278 21.13 -10.28 20.21
N LEU A 279 21.97 -9.42 20.76
CA LEU A 279 23.40 -9.40 20.50
C LEU A 279 24.16 -10.17 21.59
N PRO A 280 25.39 -10.69 21.28
CA PRO A 280 26.18 -11.46 22.24
C PRO A 280 26.59 -10.71 23.54
N ASN A 281 26.56 -9.36 23.48
CA ASN A 281 26.85 -8.49 24.63
C ASN A 281 25.65 -8.25 25.56
N GLY A 282 24.48 -8.86 25.27
CA GLY A 282 23.24 -8.67 26.02
C GLY A 282 22.38 -7.50 25.54
N ASP A 283 22.86 -6.72 24.58
CA ASP A 283 22.07 -5.70 23.89
C ASP A 283 21.16 -6.32 22.83
N PHE A 284 20.40 -5.49 22.15
CA PHE A 284 19.61 -5.92 20.98
C PHE A 284 19.67 -4.87 19.87
N ARG A 285 19.34 -5.30 18.66
CA ARG A 285 19.09 -4.42 17.51
C ARG A 285 17.80 -4.82 16.82
N TYR A 286 17.18 -3.86 16.11
CA TYR A 286 16.10 -4.16 15.17
C TYR A 286 16.68 -4.31 13.76
N VAL A 287 16.35 -5.41 13.11
CA VAL A 287 16.68 -5.67 11.71
C VAL A 287 15.43 -5.45 10.90
N ALA A 288 15.53 -4.60 9.87
CA ALA A 288 14.42 -4.33 8.96
C ALA A 288 13.98 -5.63 8.26
N LEU A 289 12.68 -5.85 8.21
CA LEU A 289 12.04 -6.93 7.48
C LEU A 289 10.97 -6.37 6.54
N ASN A 290 10.58 -7.18 5.58
CA ASN A 290 9.46 -6.91 4.70
C ASN A 290 8.73 -8.24 4.48
N GLN A 291 7.89 -8.65 5.43
CA GLN A 291 7.26 -9.96 5.41
C GLN A 291 5.78 -9.88 5.76
N PRO A 292 4.89 -10.61 5.04
CA PRO A 292 3.51 -10.78 5.42
C PRO A 292 3.39 -11.42 6.81
N PHE A 293 2.52 -10.88 7.66
CA PHE A 293 2.17 -11.54 8.93
C PHE A 293 1.16 -12.67 8.64
N THR A 294 1.70 -13.81 8.22
CA THR A 294 0.93 -14.98 7.77
C THR A 294 -0.24 -15.36 8.68
N PRO A 295 -0.11 -15.41 10.03
CA PRO A 295 -1.23 -15.80 10.89
C PRO A 295 -2.45 -14.89 10.75
N ALA A 296 -2.24 -13.58 10.64
CA ALA A 296 -3.34 -12.62 10.49
C ALA A 296 -3.99 -12.71 9.10
N ILE A 297 -3.18 -12.83 8.05
CA ILE A 297 -3.67 -12.92 6.67
C ILE A 297 -4.45 -14.22 6.46
N GLU A 298 -3.95 -15.35 6.95
CA GLU A 298 -4.67 -16.64 6.88
C GLU A 298 -5.98 -16.60 7.69
N LYS A 299 -5.98 -15.91 8.83
CA LYS A 299 -7.21 -15.72 9.61
C LYS A 299 -8.24 -14.88 8.85
N LEU A 300 -7.81 -13.81 8.18
CA LEU A 300 -8.66 -12.98 7.33
C LEU A 300 -9.32 -13.84 6.24
N ILE A 301 -8.50 -14.60 5.49
CA ILE A 301 -8.97 -15.46 4.42
C ILE A 301 -9.95 -16.54 4.95
N HIS A 302 -9.62 -17.14 6.07
CA HIS A 302 -10.47 -18.15 6.70
C HIS A 302 -11.84 -17.58 7.08
N VAL A 303 -11.87 -16.42 7.73
CA VAL A 303 -13.13 -15.83 8.22
C VAL A 303 -14.00 -15.35 7.05
N ILE A 304 -13.43 -14.73 6.02
CA ILE A 304 -14.20 -14.22 4.88
C ILE A 304 -14.78 -15.37 4.02
N ASN A 305 -14.15 -16.53 4.02
CA ASN A 305 -14.62 -17.73 3.32
C ASN A 305 -15.52 -18.65 4.17
N ASP A 306 -15.74 -18.31 5.43
CA ASP A 306 -16.63 -19.08 6.30
C ASP A 306 -18.09 -18.90 5.88
N LYS A 307 -18.73 -20.02 5.53
CA LYS A 307 -20.15 -20.03 5.08
C LYS A 307 -21.11 -19.42 6.07
N ARG A 308 -20.78 -19.38 7.37
CA ARG A 308 -21.60 -18.74 8.41
C ARG A 308 -21.76 -17.24 8.16
N PHE A 309 -20.83 -16.61 7.47
CA PHE A 309 -20.78 -15.17 7.20
C PHE A 309 -21.07 -14.81 5.74
N GLU A 310 -21.59 -15.73 4.93
CA GLU A 310 -21.80 -15.51 3.49
C GLU A 310 -22.57 -14.22 3.16
N ASN A 311 -23.54 -13.85 4.00
CA ASN A 311 -24.34 -12.63 3.82
C ASN A 311 -23.87 -11.44 4.69
N GLN A 312 -22.71 -11.54 5.34
CA GLN A 312 -22.18 -10.54 6.27
C GLN A 312 -20.70 -10.23 6.01
N LYS A 313 -20.21 -10.55 4.80
CA LYS A 313 -18.78 -10.44 4.48
C LYS A 313 -18.25 -9.01 4.61
N GLU A 314 -19.06 -8.02 4.23
CA GLU A 314 -18.70 -6.61 4.42
C GLU A 314 -18.47 -6.28 5.89
N ASP A 315 -19.41 -6.64 6.77
CA ASP A 315 -19.29 -6.35 8.20
C ASP A 315 -18.15 -7.15 8.85
N VAL A 316 -17.95 -8.37 8.44
CA VAL A 316 -16.85 -9.21 8.91
C VAL A 316 -15.50 -8.62 8.51
N LEU A 317 -15.35 -8.19 7.26
CA LEU A 317 -14.12 -7.57 6.80
C LEU A 317 -13.88 -6.22 7.50
N TYR A 318 -14.94 -5.42 7.65
CA TYR A 318 -14.87 -4.17 8.41
C TYR A 318 -14.40 -4.40 9.85
N GLN A 319 -15.01 -5.35 10.58
CA GLN A 319 -14.61 -5.65 11.95
C GLN A 319 -13.19 -6.18 12.04
N PHE A 320 -12.77 -6.98 11.08
CA PHE A 320 -11.38 -7.43 11.00
C PHE A 320 -10.43 -6.26 10.87
N MET A 321 -10.65 -5.35 9.91
CA MET A 321 -9.78 -4.20 9.68
C MET A 321 -9.80 -3.18 10.81
N ASP A 322 -10.95 -3.05 11.49
CA ASP A 322 -11.09 -2.08 12.57
C ASP A 322 -10.49 -2.55 13.89
N ARG A 323 -10.60 -3.84 14.20
CA ARG A 323 -10.33 -4.32 15.58
C ARG A 323 -9.75 -5.72 15.74
N TYR A 324 -9.25 -6.35 14.67
CA TYR A 324 -8.72 -7.72 14.76
C TYR A 324 -7.58 -7.85 15.77
N ASN A 325 -6.68 -6.89 15.81
CA ASN A 325 -5.59 -6.82 16.78
C ASN A 325 -5.38 -5.38 17.28
N ASP A 326 -4.56 -5.23 18.33
CA ASP A 326 -4.34 -3.93 18.95
C ASP A 326 -3.73 -2.91 17.99
N ASN A 327 -2.91 -3.34 17.05
CA ASN A 327 -2.29 -2.46 16.07
C ASN A 327 -3.34 -1.90 15.08
N LEU A 328 -4.18 -2.74 14.48
CA LEU A 328 -5.28 -2.27 13.64
C LEU A 328 -6.28 -1.43 14.42
N LYS A 329 -6.54 -1.80 15.69
CA LYS A 329 -7.46 -1.05 16.56
C LYS A 329 -6.92 0.32 16.91
N SER A 330 -5.62 0.48 17.13
CA SER A 330 -5.00 1.76 17.50
C SER A 330 -4.63 2.64 16.32
N GLU A 331 -4.66 2.11 15.10
CA GLU A 331 -4.33 2.86 13.89
C GLU A 331 -5.32 4.00 13.65
N ASN A 332 -4.79 5.19 13.40
CA ASN A 332 -5.55 6.42 13.19
C ASN A 332 -5.72 6.76 11.70
N ASP A 333 -4.86 6.20 10.84
CA ASP A 333 -4.92 6.43 9.41
C ASP A 333 -6.01 5.61 8.72
N ASP A 334 -6.32 5.97 7.49
CA ASP A 334 -7.20 5.20 6.63
C ASP A 334 -6.61 3.81 6.39
N LYS A 335 -7.46 2.85 6.16
CA LYS A 335 -7.04 1.46 5.96
C LYS A 335 -7.65 0.90 4.70
N THR A 336 -6.81 0.47 3.78
CA THR A 336 -7.26 -0.20 2.56
C THR A 336 -6.58 -1.53 2.38
N ILE A 337 -7.39 -2.53 2.06
CA ILE A 337 -6.94 -3.88 1.71
C ILE A 337 -7.71 -4.39 0.51
N CYS A 338 -7.00 -4.99 -0.44
CA CYS A 338 -7.58 -5.84 -1.47
C CYS A 338 -6.88 -7.19 -1.43
N PHE A 339 -7.65 -8.25 -1.42
CA PHE A 339 -7.11 -9.60 -1.41
C PHE A 339 -7.99 -10.55 -2.21
N GLY A 340 -7.42 -11.65 -2.64
CA GLY A 340 -8.15 -12.67 -3.35
C GLY A 340 -7.61 -14.06 -3.07
N THR A 341 -8.50 -15.03 -3.17
CA THR A 341 -8.18 -16.44 -2.99
C THR A 341 -8.74 -17.25 -4.14
N PHE A 342 -7.93 -18.18 -4.67
CA PHE A 342 -8.42 -19.13 -5.66
C PHE A 342 -9.32 -20.16 -4.98
N SER A 343 -10.46 -20.43 -5.63
CA SER A 343 -11.34 -21.54 -5.25
C SER A 343 -10.67 -22.85 -5.67
N HIS A 344 -10.45 -23.73 -4.73
CA HIS A 344 -9.97 -25.09 -4.99
C HIS A 344 -11.11 -26.01 -5.41
#